data_ad9bcb967e28967f9303e51533db4fd0
#
_entry.id   ad9bcb967e28967f9303e51533db4fd0
#
_cell.length_a   1.000
_cell.length_b   1.000
_cell.length_c   1.000
_cell.angle_alpha   90.00
_cell.angle_beta   90.00
_cell.angle_gamma   90.00
#
_symmetry.space_group_name_H-M   'P 1'
#
loop_
_entity.id
_entity.type
_entity.pdbx_description
1 polymer ?
#
loop_
_entity_poly.entity_id
_entity_poly.type
_entity_poly.pdbx_seq_one_letter_code
_entity_poly.pdbx_strand_id
1 'polypeptide(L)'
;MVKVSFSLRVVSRLVISLKLGTRYSESMGANVLDENGRAVPIIMGCYGIGVSRILSAVIEQHARLFVNKTPKGQYRYAWGINFPKELAPYDVHLITVNTKDEEANALTERLEAALMAEGYDVLTDDRNERVGSKFSDSDLIGLPIRVTVGKKASEGVVEVKIKATGDTIEVNADNLIETLAILTTEQNA
;
A
#
# COMPACT_ATOMS: atom_id res chain seq x y z
N MET A 1 -19.05 -27.72 -29.34
CA MET A 1 -18.82 -26.24 -29.51
C MET A 1 -17.90 -25.79 -28.39
N VAL A 2 -16.62 -25.57 -28.68
CA VAL A 2 -15.64 -25.15 -27.71
C VAL A 2 -15.79 -23.62 -27.51
N LYS A 3 -16.22 -23.19 -26.33
CA LYS A 3 -16.22 -21.76 -25.96
C LYS A 3 -14.77 -21.31 -25.74
N VAL A 4 -14.20 -20.63 -26.70
CA VAL A 4 -12.91 -19.95 -26.53
C VAL A 4 -13.20 -18.64 -25.78
N SER A 5 -12.76 -18.57 -24.51
CA SER A 5 -12.83 -17.35 -23.72
C SER A 5 -11.55 -16.57 -23.97
N PHE A 6 -11.64 -15.42 -24.62
CA PHE A 6 -10.53 -14.48 -24.75
C PHE A 6 -10.44 -13.62 -23.48
N SER A 7 -9.38 -13.77 -22.73
CA SER A 7 -9.01 -12.87 -21.63
C SER A 7 -8.06 -11.80 -22.19
N LEU A 8 -8.54 -10.58 -22.31
CA LEU A 8 -7.68 -9.42 -22.62
C LEU A 8 -6.91 -9.07 -21.34
N ARG A 9 -5.60 -9.34 -21.33
CA ARG A 9 -4.71 -8.88 -20.27
C ARG A 9 -3.98 -7.65 -20.75
N VAL A 10 -4.24 -6.51 -20.12
CA VAL A 10 -3.42 -5.30 -20.29
C VAL A 10 -2.13 -5.51 -19.48
N VAL A 11 -1.00 -5.50 -20.16
CA VAL A 11 0.32 -5.65 -19.52
C VAL A 11 1.04 -4.31 -19.59
N SER A 12 1.30 -3.73 -18.43
CA SER A 12 2.13 -2.53 -18.31
C SER A 12 3.60 -2.90 -18.45
N ARG A 13 4.34 -2.18 -19.31
CA ARG A 13 5.78 -2.36 -19.47
C ARG A 13 6.51 -1.64 -18.34
N LEU A 14 6.97 -2.38 -17.34
CA LEU A 14 7.72 -1.85 -16.19
C LEU A 14 9.23 -1.82 -16.45
N VAL A 15 9.72 -2.80 -17.21
CA VAL A 15 11.13 -2.95 -17.57
C VAL A 15 11.24 -3.02 -19.07
N ILE A 16 12.20 -2.31 -19.63
CA ILE A 16 12.47 -2.28 -21.08
C ILE A 16 13.94 -2.59 -21.31
N SER A 17 14.19 -3.47 -22.28
CA SER A 17 15.51 -3.68 -22.89
C SER A 17 15.35 -3.47 -24.40
N LEU A 18 16.13 -2.55 -24.95
CA LEU A 18 16.06 -2.16 -26.35
C LEU A 18 17.41 -2.38 -27.02
N LYS A 19 17.39 -3.03 -28.18
CA LYS A 19 18.54 -3.10 -29.10
C LYS A 19 18.46 -1.87 -30.02
N LEU A 20 19.32 -0.90 -29.85
CA LEU A 20 19.35 0.33 -30.62
C LEU A 20 20.19 0.21 -31.91
N GLY A 21 21.08 -0.79 -31.96
CA GLY A 21 22.01 -0.98 -33.07
C GLY A 21 22.94 0.22 -33.21
N THR A 22 23.16 0.68 -34.44
CA THR A 22 24.05 1.81 -34.77
C THR A 22 23.31 3.13 -34.99
N ARG A 23 21.97 3.14 -34.80
CA ARG A 23 21.10 4.28 -35.17
C ARG A 23 21.57 5.62 -34.58
N TYR A 24 21.98 5.61 -33.31
CA TYR A 24 22.41 6.83 -32.63
C TYR A 24 23.93 7.02 -32.74
N SER A 25 24.73 5.96 -32.70
CA SER A 25 26.18 6.05 -32.82
C SER A 25 26.63 6.60 -34.18
N GLU A 26 25.97 6.24 -35.26
CA GLU A 26 26.23 6.83 -36.61
C GLU A 26 25.97 8.32 -36.61
N SER A 27 24.81 8.78 -36.09
CA SER A 27 24.46 10.20 -36.08
C SER A 27 25.36 11.04 -35.18
N MET A 28 25.92 10.42 -34.11
CA MET A 28 26.81 11.05 -33.15
C MET A 28 28.30 10.94 -33.52
N GLY A 29 28.63 10.17 -34.58
CA GLY A 29 30.01 9.87 -34.96
C GLY A 29 30.77 9.04 -33.90
N ALA A 30 30.03 8.28 -33.05
CA ALA A 30 30.61 7.44 -32.00
C ALA A 30 31.12 6.12 -32.59
N ASN A 31 32.43 6.06 -32.86
CA ASN A 31 33.10 4.91 -33.50
C ASN A 31 34.12 4.29 -32.59
N VAL A 32 34.37 3.00 -32.78
CA VAL A 32 35.46 2.22 -32.19
C VAL A 32 36.25 1.54 -33.31
N LEU A 33 37.50 1.16 -33.03
CA LEU A 33 38.26 0.38 -33.94
C LEU A 33 37.89 -1.10 -33.78
N ASP A 34 37.62 -1.76 -34.91
CA ASP A 34 37.45 -3.20 -34.95
C ASP A 34 38.83 -3.95 -34.83
N GLU A 35 38.77 -5.25 -34.81
CA GLU A 35 39.97 -6.12 -34.72
C GLU A 35 40.99 -5.89 -35.91
N ASN A 36 40.52 -5.28 -36.99
CA ASN A 36 41.33 -4.97 -38.15
C ASN A 36 41.77 -3.48 -38.17
N GLY A 37 41.51 -2.73 -37.09
CA GLY A 37 41.84 -1.32 -37.00
C GLY A 37 40.93 -0.40 -37.80
N ARG A 38 39.73 -0.86 -38.24
CA ARG A 38 38.77 -0.05 -38.98
C ARG A 38 37.80 0.64 -38.01
N ALA A 39 37.50 1.90 -38.26
CA ALA A 39 36.51 2.63 -37.51
C ALA A 39 35.10 2.11 -37.83
N VAL A 40 34.39 1.58 -36.84
CA VAL A 40 33.00 1.09 -36.96
C VAL A 40 32.12 1.75 -35.92
N PRO A 41 30.84 2.05 -36.22
CA PRO A 41 29.92 2.59 -35.25
C PRO A 41 29.68 1.66 -34.08
N ILE A 42 29.58 2.19 -32.88
CA ILE A 42 29.29 1.44 -31.66
C ILE A 42 27.90 0.84 -31.73
N ILE A 43 27.75 -0.45 -31.47
CA ILE A 43 26.44 -1.10 -31.29
C ILE A 43 25.94 -0.76 -29.89
N MET A 44 24.77 -0.12 -29.83
CA MET A 44 24.17 0.38 -28.61
C MET A 44 22.99 -0.46 -28.16
N GLY A 45 22.84 -0.55 -26.86
CA GLY A 45 21.65 -1.07 -26.19
C GLY A 45 21.17 -0.08 -25.13
N CYS A 46 19.91 -0.19 -24.76
CA CYS A 46 19.32 0.61 -23.69
C CYS A 46 18.43 -0.28 -22.83
N TYR A 47 18.46 -0.07 -21.54
CA TYR A 47 17.56 -0.72 -20.62
C TYR A 47 17.14 0.28 -19.54
N GLY A 48 15.95 0.06 -18.98
CA GLY A 48 15.43 0.95 -17.96
C GLY A 48 14.29 0.34 -17.16
N ILE A 49 14.10 0.86 -15.98
CA ILE A 49 13.01 0.50 -15.08
C ILE A 49 12.21 1.76 -14.78
N GLY A 50 10.88 1.69 -15.00
CA GLY A 50 9.95 2.78 -14.68
C GLY A 50 9.54 2.72 -13.21
N VAL A 51 10.33 3.28 -12.29
CA VAL A 51 10.11 3.19 -10.84
C VAL A 51 8.72 3.71 -10.44
N SER A 52 8.35 4.90 -10.89
CA SER A 52 7.02 5.48 -10.62
C SER A 52 5.88 4.64 -11.24
N ARG A 53 6.13 3.98 -12.37
CA ARG A 53 5.15 3.09 -12.99
C ARG A 53 4.99 1.79 -12.21
N ILE A 54 6.02 1.33 -11.51
CA ILE A 54 5.93 0.18 -10.61
C ILE A 54 4.91 0.46 -9.50
N LEU A 55 4.94 1.63 -8.89
CA LEU A 55 3.96 2.02 -7.88
C LEU A 55 2.52 1.93 -8.41
N SER A 56 2.27 2.48 -9.61
CA SER A 56 0.95 2.39 -10.24
C SER A 56 0.52 0.94 -10.50
N ALA A 57 1.44 0.08 -10.93
CA ALA A 57 1.16 -1.33 -11.17
C ALA A 57 0.87 -2.10 -9.86
N VAL A 58 1.58 -1.78 -8.79
CA VAL A 58 1.31 -2.35 -7.44
C VAL A 58 -0.09 -1.96 -6.98
N ILE A 59 -0.45 -0.68 -7.08
CA ILE A 59 -1.79 -0.21 -6.73
C ILE A 59 -2.86 -0.96 -7.53
N GLU A 60 -2.68 -1.09 -8.85
CA GLU A 60 -3.63 -1.80 -9.72
C GLU A 60 -3.75 -3.29 -9.37
N GLN A 61 -2.65 -3.97 -9.07
CA GLN A 61 -2.65 -5.39 -8.70
C GLN A 61 -3.28 -5.65 -7.32
N HIS A 62 -3.15 -4.70 -6.40
CA HIS A 62 -3.65 -4.81 -5.03
C HIS A 62 -4.97 -4.07 -4.80
N ALA A 63 -5.56 -3.49 -5.85
CA ALA A 63 -6.92 -2.95 -5.80
C ALA A 63 -7.92 -4.10 -5.59
N ARG A 64 -8.77 -3.96 -4.57
CA ARG A 64 -9.78 -4.96 -4.21
C ARG A 64 -11.14 -4.34 -4.01
N LEU A 65 -12.17 -5.12 -4.31
CA LEU A 65 -13.54 -4.77 -3.97
C LEU A 65 -13.84 -5.27 -2.55
N PHE A 66 -13.94 -4.35 -1.61
CA PHE A 66 -14.34 -4.66 -0.25
C PHE A 66 -15.87 -4.75 -0.15
N VAL A 67 -16.35 -5.80 0.50
CA VAL A 67 -17.77 -6.02 0.74
C VAL A 67 -18.04 -5.86 2.23
N ASN A 68 -18.61 -4.74 2.60
CA ASN A 68 -18.95 -4.44 4.00
C ASN A 68 -20.45 -4.67 4.23
N LYS A 69 -20.81 -5.40 5.28
CA LYS A 69 -22.19 -5.58 5.70
C LYS A 69 -22.58 -4.45 6.64
N THR A 70 -23.60 -3.66 6.27
CA THR A 70 -24.13 -2.61 7.14
C THR A 70 -24.91 -3.19 8.32
N PRO A 71 -25.08 -2.46 9.43
CA PRO A 71 -25.92 -2.90 10.55
C PRO A 71 -27.38 -3.25 10.14
N LYS A 72 -27.84 -2.67 9.03
CA LYS A 72 -29.18 -2.96 8.45
C LYS A 72 -29.19 -4.21 7.54
N GLY A 73 -28.08 -4.97 7.48
CA GLY A 73 -27.98 -6.19 6.67
C GLY A 73 -27.73 -5.97 5.18
N GLN A 74 -27.58 -4.73 4.73
CA GLN A 74 -27.28 -4.38 3.34
C GLN A 74 -25.78 -4.52 3.07
N TYR A 75 -25.41 -4.93 1.85
CA TYR A 75 -24.01 -4.98 1.42
C TYR A 75 -23.60 -3.63 0.80
N ARG A 76 -22.49 -3.09 1.29
CA ARG A 76 -21.79 -1.96 0.67
C ARG A 76 -20.56 -2.48 -0.03
N TYR A 77 -20.42 -2.10 -1.28
CA TYR A 77 -19.27 -2.40 -2.11
C TYR A 77 -18.41 -1.14 -2.21
N ALA A 78 -17.15 -1.24 -1.89
CA ALA A 78 -16.20 -0.13 -2.02
C ALA A 78 -14.89 -0.65 -2.60
N TRP A 79 -14.33 0.04 -3.58
CA TRP A 79 -12.97 -0.22 -4.02
C TRP A 79 -11.98 0.35 -3.01
N GLY A 80 -10.92 -0.37 -2.76
CA GLY A 80 -9.83 0.08 -1.92
C GLY A 80 -8.54 -0.63 -2.31
N ILE A 81 -7.45 -0.21 -1.70
CA ILE A 81 -6.12 -0.75 -1.92
C ILE A 81 -5.74 -1.58 -0.69
N ASN A 82 -4.94 -2.61 -0.91
CA ASN A 82 -4.26 -3.36 0.13
C ASN A 82 -2.77 -3.39 -0.21
N PHE A 83 -2.03 -2.39 0.26
CA PHE A 83 -0.59 -2.35 0.02
C PHE A 83 0.10 -3.54 0.69
N PRO A 84 1.07 -4.19 -0.01
CA PRO A 84 2.04 -5.05 0.65
C PRO A 84 2.80 -4.26 1.71
N LYS A 85 3.10 -4.88 2.84
CA LYS A 85 3.79 -4.23 3.95
C LYS A 85 5.10 -3.54 3.52
N GLU A 86 5.88 -4.21 2.67
CA GLU A 86 7.19 -3.75 2.21
C GLU A 86 7.12 -2.50 1.31
N LEU A 87 5.94 -2.18 0.79
CA LEU A 87 5.72 -1.06 -0.13
C LEU A 87 4.75 -0.03 0.43
N ALA A 88 4.15 -0.30 1.58
CA ALA A 88 3.26 0.63 2.25
C ALA A 88 4.04 1.86 2.74
N PRO A 89 3.52 3.09 2.53
CA PRO A 89 4.20 4.30 2.98
C PRO A 89 4.18 4.47 4.51
N TYR A 90 3.26 3.78 5.20
CA TYR A 90 3.15 3.70 6.66
C TYR A 90 2.71 2.30 7.04
N ASP A 91 3.06 1.85 8.25
CA ASP A 91 2.69 0.54 8.76
C ASP A 91 1.26 0.52 9.31
N VAL A 92 0.89 1.59 10.02
CA VAL A 92 -0.36 1.69 10.78
C VAL A 92 -1.11 2.96 10.43
N HIS A 93 -2.43 2.83 10.20
CA HIS A 93 -3.37 3.94 10.13
C HIS A 93 -4.12 4.05 11.45
N LEU A 94 -3.81 5.03 12.26
CA LEU A 94 -4.44 5.30 13.56
C LEU A 94 -5.56 6.33 13.37
N ILE A 95 -6.81 5.96 13.68
CA ILE A 95 -7.98 6.80 13.44
C ILE A 95 -8.69 7.10 14.74
N THR A 96 -8.83 8.38 15.08
CA THR A 96 -9.69 8.85 16.17
C THR A 96 -11.10 9.07 15.64
N VAL A 97 -12.08 8.33 16.18
CA VAL A 97 -13.48 8.39 15.73
C VAL A 97 -14.13 9.71 16.15
N ASN A 98 -13.92 10.14 17.39
CA ASN A 98 -14.48 11.36 17.94
C ASN A 98 -13.37 12.27 18.46
N THR A 99 -13.00 13.25 17.69
CA THR A 99 -11.94 14.22 18.03
C THR A 99 -12.36 15.24 19.09
N LYS A 100 -13.61 15.23 19.53
CA LYS A 100 -14.11 16.08 20.63
C LYS A 100 -14.04 15.37 21.97
N ASP A 101 -13.67 14.10 21.98
CA ASP A 101 -13.53 13.27 23.19
C ASP A 101 -12.08 13.34 23.64
N GLU A 102 -11.85 13.98 24.79
CA GLU A 102 -10.51 14.18 25.35
C GLU A 102 -9.83 12.85 25.71
N GLU A 103 -10.59 11.86 26.21
CA GLU A 103 -10.04 10.54 26.54
C GLU A 103 -9.59 9.79 25.28
N ALA A 104 -10.39 9.87 24.21
CA ALA A 104 -10.02 9.27 22.93
C ALA A 104 -8.78 9.93 22.32
N ASN A 105 -8.66 11.26 22.41
CA ASN A 105 -7.49 11.98 21.91
C ASN A 105 -6.23 11.61 22.73
N ALA A 106 -6.32 11.63 24.05
CA ALA A 106 -5.21 11.26 24.94
C ALA A 106 -4.76 9.81 24.69
N LEU A 107 -5.70 8.90 24.47
CA LEU A 107 -5.39 7.51 24.12
C LEU A 107 -4.69 7.44 22.75
N THR A 108 -5.16 8.18 21.76
CA THR A 108 -4.55 8.23 20.42
C THR A 108 -3.11 8.73 20.48
N GLU A 109 -2.85 9.85 21.17
CA GLU A 109 -1.50 10.40 21.33
C GLU A 109 -0.57 9.39 22.06
N ARG A 110 -1.07 8.73 23.09
CA ARG A 110 -0.31 7.69 23.79
C ARG A 110 0.06 6.51 22.89
N LEU A 111 -0.89 6.05 22.09
CA LEU A 111 -0.68 4.94 21.17
C LEU A 111 0.26 5.31 20.01
N GLU A 112 0.12 6.50 19.46
CA GLU A 112 1.00 7.01 18.42
C GLU A 112 2.45 7.03 18.94
N ALA A 113 2.69 7.65 20.09
CA ALA A 113 4.02 7.71 20.69
C ALA A 113 4.59 6.32 20.99
N ALA A 114 3.78 5.40 21.51
CA ALA A 114 4.20 4.03 21.80
C ALA A 114 4.56 3.24 20.52
N LEU A 115 3.76 3.35 19.46
CA LEU A 115 4.01 2.70 18.18
C LEU A 115 5.27 3.24 17.52
N MET A 116 5.46 4.57 17.51
CA MET A 116 6.65 5.21 16.96
C MET A 116 7.92 4.82 17.74
N ALA A 117 7.82 4.64 19.06
CA ALA A 117 8.95 4.20 19.88
C ALA A 117 9.40 2.77 19.55
N GLU A 118 8.48 1.91 19.10
CA GLU A 118 8.76 0.56 18.62
C GLU A 118 9.15 0.48 17.14
N GLY A 119 9.26 1.64 16.47
CA GLY A 119 9.74 1.75 15.08
C GLY A 119 8.67 1.56 14.02
N TYR A 120 7.38 1.66 14.36
CA TYR A 120 6.31 1.68 13.37
C TYR A 120 6.15 3.08 12.77
N ASP A 121 5.98 3.16 11.47
CA ASP A 121 5.54 4.38 10.79
C ASP A 121 4.02 4.51 10.90
N VAL A 122 3.54 5.57 11.57
CA VAL A 122 2.13 5.77 11.89
C VAL A 122 1.55 6.95 11.11
N LEU A 123 0.42 6.73 10.45
CA LEU A 123 -0.42 7.78 9.89
C LEU A 123 -1.61 8.02 10.81
N THR A 124 -1.65 9.17 11.51
CA THR A 124 -2.74 9.51 12.42
C THR A 124 -3.78 10.37 11.72
N ASP A 125 -5.07 9.97 11.80
CA ASP A 125 -6.22 10.74 11.30
C ASP A 125 -6.99 11.36 12.47
N ASP A 126 -6.60 12.57 12.81
CA ASP A 126 -7.20 13.44 13.85
C ASP A 126 -8.19 14.46 13.29
N ARG A 127 -8.53 14.39 11.99
CA ARG A 127 -9.44 15.34 11.34
C ARG A 127 -10.83 15.30 11.96
N ASN A 128 -11.47 16.47 12.11
CA ASN A 128 -12.86 16.55 12.54
C ASN A 128 -13.83 16.24 11.39
N GLU A 129 -13.82 14.98 10.94
CA GLU A 129 -14.61 14.48 9.83
C GLU A 129 -15.53 13.32 10.25
N ARG A 130 -16.53 13.02 9.41
CA ARG A 130 -17.43 11.89 9.65
C ARG A 130 -16.66 10.57 9.61
N VAL A 131 -16.92 9.68 10.55
CA VAL A 131 -16.25 8.36 10.65
C VAL A 131 -16.32 7.57 9.34
N GLY A 132 -17.45 7.64 8.63
CA GLY A 132 -17.60 6.99 7.33
C GLY A 132 -16.65 7.53 6.27
N SER A 133 -16.34 8.84 6.30
CA SER A 133 -15.35 9.47 5.43
C SER A 133 -13.95 8.97 5.74
N LYS A 134 -13.54 9.03 7.01
CA LYS A 134 -12.25 8.52 7.48
C LYS A 134 -12.01 7.06 7.09
N PHE A 135 -13.05 6.22 7.24
CA PHE A 135 -12.94 4.80 6.85
C PHE A 135 -12.85 4.60 5.34
N SER A 136 -13.56 5.41 4.55
CA SER A 136 -13.44 5.38 3.10
C SER A 136 -12.05 5.82 2.63
N ASP A 137 -11.52 6.88 3.23
CA ASP A 137 -10.16 7.35 2.97
C ASP A 137 -9.13 6.28 3.36
N SER A 138 -9.30 5.64 4.54
CA SER A 138 -8.45 4.53 4.98
C SER A 138 -8.48 3.35 3.99
N ASP A 139 -9.64 3.04 3.44
CA ASP A 139 -9.76 1.96 2.46
C ASP A 139 -9.08 2.32 1.13
N LEU A 140 -9.10 3.60 0.73
CA LEU A 140 -8.42 4.11 -0.46
C LEU A 140 -6.89 4.22 -0.27
N ILE A 141 -6.43 4.70 0.90
CA ILE A 141 -5.00 4.77 1.24
C ILE A 141 -4.42 3.36 1.30
N GLY A 142 -5.13 2.41 1.89
CA GLY A 142 -4.82 0.99 1.81
C GLY A 142 -3.65 0.52 2.66
N LEU A 143 -3.38 1.16 3.79
CA LEU A 143 -2.34 0.71 4.73
C LEU A 143 -2.68 -0.67 5.32
N PRO A 144 -1.67 -1.50 5.63
CA PRO A 144 -1.85 -2.89 6.03
C PRO A 144 -2.73 -3.05 7.27
N ILE A 145 -2.54 -2.18 8.24
CA ILE A 145 -3.22 -2.23 9.54
C ILE A 145 -3.93 -0.90 9.80
N ARG A 146 -5.20 -0.98 10.23
CA ARG A 146 -5.95 0.16 10.72
C ARG A 146 -6.29 -0.05 12.19
N VAL A 147 -5.88 0.88 13.04
CA VAL A 147 -6.24 0.95 14.45
C VAL A 147 -7.28 2.05 14.63
N THR A 148 -8.39 1.75 15.25
CA THR A 148 -9.51 2.68 15.45
C THR A 148 -9.74 2.92 16.93
N VAL A 149 -9.59 4.15 17.37
CA VAL A 149 -9.92 4.61 18.72
C VAL A 149 -11.36 5.09 18.69
N GLY A 150 -12.25 4.25 19.21
CA GLY A 150 -13.70 4.43 19.14
C GLY A 150 -14.33 4.69 20.50
N LYS A 151 -15.60 4.29 20.64
CA LYS A 151 -16.41 4.54 21.85
C LYS A 151 -15.89 3.83 23.12
N LYS A 152 -15.09 2.79 22.96
CA LYS A 152 -14.47 2.02 24.06
C LYS A 152 -13.11 2.58 24.48
N ALA A 153 -12.77 3.80 24.05
CA ALA A 153 -11.50 4.44 24.41
C ALA A 153 -11.36 4.60 25.94
N SER A 154 -12.46 4.93 26.63
CA SER A 154 -12.52 5.02 28.10
C SER A 154 -12.25 3.66 28.81
N GLU A 155 -12.50 2.55 28.13
CA GLU A 155 -12.21 1.19 28.62
C GLU A 155 -10.78 0.74 28.21
N GLY A 156 -10.03 1.58 27.50
CA GLY A 156 -8.72 1.25 26.96
C GLY A 156 -8.75 0.21 25.84
N VAL A 157 -9.88 0.08 25.11
CA VAL A 157 -10.04 -0.90 24.04
C VAL A 157 -10.07 -0.21 22.68
N VAL A 158 -9.30 -0.73 21.74
CA VAL A 158 -9.21 -0.26 20.36
C VAL A 158 -9.59 -1.38 19.38
N GLU A 159 -10.05 -1.00 18.21
CA GLU A 159 -10.36 -1.93 17.13
C GLU A 159 -9.19 -1.98 16.15
N VAL A 160 -8.67 -3.15 15.89
CA VAL A 160 -7.60 -3.40 14.90
C VAL A 160 -8.19 -4.14 13.71
N LYS A 161 -8.10 -3.54 12.53
CA LYS A 161 -8.50 -4.16 11.27
C LYS A 161 -7.28 -4.51 10.43
N ILE A 162 -7.20 -5.78 10.02
CA ILE A 162 -6.17 -6.31 9.13
C ILE A 162 -6.70 -6.22 7.70
N LYS A 163 -6.06 -5.44 6.86
CA LYS A 163 -6.53 -5.21 5.48
C LYS A 163 -6.43 -6.46 4.61
N ALA A 164 -5.40 -7.28 4.80
CA ALA A 164 -5.17 -8.47 3.99
C ALA A 164 -6.29 -9.50 4.12
N THR A 165 -6.75 -9.79 5.34
CA THR A 165 -7.81 -10.77 5.64
C THR A 165 -9.19 -10.12 5.70
N GLY A 166 -9.26 -8.84 6.06
CA GLY A 166 -10.49 -8.10 6.33
C GLY A 166 -11.01 -8.31 7.75
N ASP A 167 -10.27 -9.06 8.58
CA ASP A 167 -10.65 -9.34 9.96
C ASP A 167 -10.52 -8.09 10.82
N THR A 168 -11.39 -8.02 11.81
CA THR A 168 -11.40 -6.94 12.80
C THR A 168 -11.43 -7.58 14.18
N ILE A 169 -10.49 -7.18 15.03
CA ILE A 169 -10.35 -7.67 16.41
C ILE A 169 -10.37 -6.49 17.37
N GLU A 170 -10.92 -6.70 18.56
CA GLU A 170 -10.83 -5.75 19.66
C GLU A 170 -9.60 -6.11 20.52
N VAL A 171 -8.77 -5.13 20.83
CA VAL A 171 -7.50 -5.30 21.54
C VAL A 171 -7.43 -4.26 22.65
N ASN A 172 -6.92 -4.67 23.82
CA ASN A 172 -6.58 -3.71 24.84
C ASN A 172 -5.39 -2.84 24.37
N ALA A 173 -5.48 -1.54 24.57
CA ALA A 173 -4.47 -0.58 24.16
C ALA A 173 -3.05 -0.92 24.68
N ASP A 174 -2.96 -1.47 25.89
CA ASP A 174 -1.68 -1.85 26.50
C ASP A 174 -1.04 -3.07 25.81
N ASN A 175 -1.85 -3.92 25.15
CA ASN A 175 -1.39 -5.11 24.44
C ASN A 175 -1.30 -4.88 22.90
N LEU A 176 -1.56 -3.66 22.45
CA LEU A 176 -1.61 -3.36 21.01
C LEU A 176 -0.29 -3.71 20.32
N ILE A 177 0.85 -3.30 20.87
CA ILE A 177 2.18 -3.51 20.29
C ILE A 177 2.48 -5.00 20.11
N GLU A 178 2.25 -5.80 21.17
CA GLU A 178 2.45 -7.25 21.13
C GLU A 178 1.56 -7.91 20.10
N THR A 179 0.29 -7.49 20.01
CA THR A 179 -0.66 -7.98 19.02
C THR A 179 -0.20 -7.65 17.61
N LEU A 180 0.28 -6.42 17.35
CA LEU A 180 0.78 -6.02 16.04
C LEU A 180 2.05 -6.79 15.65
N ALA A 181 2.94 -7.06 16.59
CA ALA A 181 4.14 -7.87 16.34
C ALA A 181 3.78 -9.29 15.87
N ILE A 182 2.79 -9.92 16.49
CA ILE A 182 2.29 -11.24 16.09
C ILE A 182 1.68 -11.18 14.68
N LEU A 183 0.77 -10.23 14.43
CA LEU A 183 0.08 -10.08 13.15
C LEU A 183 1.04 -9.78 11.99
N THR A 184 2.09 -9.00 12.24
CA THR A 184 3.10 -8.70 11.21
C THR A 184 4.01 -9.89 10.91
N THR A 185 4.21 -10.78 11.86
CA THR A 185 5.00 -12.02 11.67
C THR A 185 4.22 -13.04 10.86
N GLU A 186 2.91 -13.20 11.13
CA GLU A 186 2.04 -14.12 10.39
C GLU A 186 1.81 -13.71 8.92
N GLN A 187 1.91 -12.41 8.60
CA GLN A 187 1.82 -11.94 7.21
C GLN A 187 3.07 -12.23 6.38
N ASN A 188 4.19 -12.58 7.01
CA ASN A 188 5.46 -12.90 6.37
C ASN A 188 5.69 -14.41 6.20
N ALA A 189 4.80 -15.27 6.67
CA ALA A 189 4.87 -16.73 6.57
C ALA A 189 3.99 -17.25 5.44
#